data_97ecfa640ac09019a80d00734eb09347
#
_entry.id   97ecfa640ac09019a80d00734eb09347
#
_cell.length_a   1.000
_cell.length_b   1.000
_cell.length_c   1.000
_cell.angle_alpha   90.00
_cell.angle_beta   90.00
_cell.angle_gamma   90.00
#
_symmetry.space_group_name_H-M   'P 1'
#
loop_
_entity.id
_entity.type
_entity.pdbx_description
1 polymer ?
#
loop_
_entity_poly.entity_id
_entity_poly.type
_entity_poly.pdbx_seq_one_letter_code
_entity_poly.pdbx_strand_id
1 'polypeptide(L)'
;MKDGEWDGFQLGRELRRRDPHGTLIYVTGYGDLAWKTFQYHLEAFDYIVKEPEQTGPSAARCLEAVHDRLLDERRDPAEVFSLRTGDETRHVPLADILFFETAPRAHHVFLHTADSRMDFVGSLNELEKELGGRFIRIHRAYLAAADKIEAVNRKENKVQVGGRECLLSRAGKAKLRKKPEEGP
;
A
#
# COMPACT_ATOMS: atom_id res chain seq x y z
N MET A 1 -34.38 -10.81 31.77
CA MET A 1 -33.22 -9.96 31.39
C MET A 1 -31.97 -10.77 31.73
N LYS A 2 -31.29 -11.35 30.74
CA LYS A 2 -30.00 -12.00 30.94
C LYS A 2 -28.93 -10.94 30.75
N ASP A 3 -28.21 -10.68 31.82
CA ASP A 3 -27.10 -9.74 31.83
C ASP A 3 -25.98 -10.21 30.92
N GLY A 4 -25.48 -9.32 30.05
CA GLY A 4 -24.11 -9.38 29.52
C GLY A 4 -23.88 -9.79 28.07
N GLU A 5 -24.92 -10.02 27.24
CA GLU A 5 -24.69 -10.22 25.82
C GLU A 5 -24.88 -8.89 25.05
N TRP A 6 -23.77 -8.32 24.59
CA TRP A 6 -23.81 -7.22 23.67
C TRP A 6 -24.45 -7.67 22.36
N ASP A 7 -25.43 -6.94 21.86
CA ASP A 7 -25.87 -7.16 20.48
C ASP A 7 -24.77 -6.69 19.50
N GLY A 8 -24.81 -7.19 18.26
CA GLY A 8 -23.79 -6.87 17.26
C GLY A 8 -23.67 -5.37 16.99
N PHE A 9 -24.75 -4.58 17.20
CA PHE A 9 -24.72 -3.12 16.99
C PHE A 9 -24.06 -2.40 18.17
N GLN A 10 -24.27 -2.87 19.40
CA GLN A 10 -23.59 -2.35 20.57
C GLN A 10 -22.07 -2.61 20.48
N LEU A 11 -21.70 -3.81 20.03
CA LEU A 11 -20.29 -4.15 19.76
C LEU A 11 -19.72 -3.24 18.68
N GLY A 12 -20.45 -3.04 17.58
CA GLY A 12 -20.02 -2.14 16.50
C GLY A 12 -19.78 -0.70 16.97
N ARG A 13 -20.64 -0.19 17.87
CA ARG A 13 -20.44 1.13 18.48
C ARG A 13 -19.16 1.20 19.31
N GLU A 14 -18.88 0.18 20.09
CA GLU A 14 -17.67 0.15 20.92
C GLU A 14 -16.41 0.01 20.06
N LEU A 15 -16.46 -0.81 18.99
CA LEU A 15 -15.37 -0.91 18.02
C LEU A 15 -15.12 0.43 17.34
N ARG A 16 -16.17 1.10 16.85
CA ARG A 16 -16.05 2.41 16.21
C ARG A 16 -15.48 3.48 17.14
N ARG A 17 -15.80 3.42 18.44
CA ARG A 17 -15.24 4.32 19.43
C ARG A 17 -13.74 4.11 19.65
N ARG A 18 -13.25 2.86 19.57
CA ARG A 18 -11.83 2.51 19.75
C ARG A 18 -11.03 2.67 18.47
N ASP A 19 -11.63 2.36 17.35
CA ASP A 19 -11.06 2.46 16.01
C ASP A 19 -12.04 3.20 15.07
N PRO A 20 -11.94 4.52 15.00
CA PRO A 20 -12.81 5.33 14.14
C PRO A 20 -12.69 5.04 12.65
N HIS A 21 -11.55 4.54 12.19
CA HIS A 21 -11.25 4.32 10.78
C HIS A 21 -11.26 2.83 10.37
N GLY A 22 -11.42 1.92 11.33
CA GLY A 22 -11.46 0.49 11.06
C GLY A 22 -12.62 0.09 10.14
N THR A 23 -12.40 -0.87 9.26
CA THR A 23 -13.44 -1.38 8.37
C THR A 23 -14.38 -2.32 9.13
N LEU A 24 -15.66 -1.99 9.18
CA LEU A 24 -16.70 -2.76 9.89
C LEU A 24 -17.62 -3.44 8.88
N ILE A 25 -17.73 -4.77 8.97
CA ILE A 25 -18.58 -5.58 8.12
C ILE A 25 -19.48 -6.43 9.02
N TYR A 26 -20.79 -6.41 8.76
CA TYR A 26 -21.74 -7.29 9.44
C TYR A 26 -22.02 -8.55 8.61
N VAL A 27 -21.94 -9.72 9.25
CA VAL A 27 -22.34 -11.00 8.65
C VAL A 27 -23.38 -11.65 9.56
N THR A 28 -24.66 -11.64 9.16
CA THR A 28 -25.78 -11.97 10.04
C THR A 28 -26.89 -12.72 9.31
N GLY A 29 -27.73 -13.44 10.05
CA GLY A 29 -28.97 -14.04 9.52
C GLY A 29 -30.16 -13.08 9.43
N TYR A 30 -30.03 -11.84 9.92
CA TYR A 30 -31.13 -10.88 10.03
C TYR A 30 -31.00 -9.77 8.99
N GLY A 31 -31.58 -9.97 7.81
CA GLY A 31 -31.50 -9.00 6.70
C GLY A 31 -32.29 -7.71 6.95
N ASP A 32 -33.36 -7.80 7.71
CA ASP A 32 -34.25 -6.70 8.07
C ASP A 32 -33.65 -5.67 9.03
N LEU A 33 -32.51 -5.96 9.62
CA LEU A 33 -31.84 -5.08 10.58
C LEU A 33 -30.74 -4.20 9.99
N ALA A 34 -30.46 -4.29 8.69
CA ALA A 34 -29.40 -3.51 8.03
C ALA A 34 -29.53 -1.99 8.25
N TRP A 35 -30.76 -1.46 8.30
CA TRP A 35 -31.03 -0.04 8.53
C TRP A 35 -30.52 0.47 9.89
N LYS A 36 -30.34 -0.41 10.88
CA LYS A 36 -29.80 -0.05 12.20
C LYS A 36 -28.35 0.43 12.13
N THR A 37 -27.57 -0.03 11.15
CA THR A 37 -26.21 0.45 10.94
C THR A 37 -26.16 1.95 10.67
N PHE A 38 -27.16 2.46 9.93
CA PHE A 38 -27.34 3.89 9.70
C PHE A 38 -27.88 4.61 10.93
N GLN A 39 -28.87 4.04 11.63
CA GLN A 39 -29.44 4.63 12.85
C GLN A 39 -28.39 4.83 13.94
N TYR A 40 -27.46 3.89 14.09
CA TYR A 40 -26.38 3.95 15.08
C TYR A 40 -25.10 4.64 14.58
N HIS A 41 -25.11 5.18 13.36
CA HIS A 41 -23.95 5.85 12.73
C HIS A 41 -22.67 4.98 12.77
N LEU A 42 -22.81 3.67 12.45
CA LEU A 42 -21.72 2.71 12.56
C LEU A 42 -20.79 2.75 11.37
N GLU A 43 -21.19 3.42 10.28
CA GLU A 43 -20.41 3.50 9.03
C GLU A 43 -19.91 2.11 8.60
N ALA A 44 -20.83 1.12 8.64
CA ALA A 44 -20.51 -0.22 8.19
C ALA A 44 -20.15 -0.19 6.70
N PHE A 45 -19.05 -0.85 6.34
CA PHE A 45 -18.64 -0.97 4.95
C PHE A 45 -19.59 -1.85 4.16
N ASP A 46 -20.05 -2.95 4.79
CA ASP A 46 -21.01 -3.87 4.17
C ASP A 46 -21.87 -4.59 5.22
N TYR A 47 -23.01 -5.13 4.77
CA TYR A 47 -23.95 -5.89 5.55
C TYR A 47 -24.35 -7.16 4.80
N ILE A 48 -23.74 -8.28 5.12
CA ILE A 48 -23.91 -9.56 4.42
C ILE A 48 -24.95 -10.41 5.17
N VAL A 49 -26.05 -10.72 4.49
CA VAL A 49 -27.05 -11.64 5.02
C VAL A 49 -26.57 -13.07 4.78
N LYS A 50 -26.66 -13.91 5.82
CA LYS A 50 -26.28 -15.32 5.74
C LYS A 50 -27.31 -16.12 4.94
N GLU A 51 -26.92 -16.51 3.75
CA GLU A 51 -27.63 -17.42 2.86
C GLU A 51 -26.71 -18.58 2.49
N PRO A 52 -27.18 -19.85 2.50
CA PRO A 52 -26.29 -21.04 2.39
C PRO A 52 -25.33 -21.02 1.21
N GLU A 53 -25.78 -20.53 0.04
CA GLU A 53 -24.97 -20.55 -1.19
C GLU A 53 -24.36 -19.18 -1.53
N GLN A 54 -24.83 -18.07 -0.92
CA GLN A 54 -24.41 -16.73 -1.29
C GLN A 54 -23.47 -16.06 -0.29
N THR A 55 -23.45 -16.50 0.96
CA THR A 55 -22.61 -15.88 2.01
C THR A 55 -21.12 -15.90 1.64
N GLY A 56 -20.62 -17.03 1.16
CA GLY A 56 -19.20 -17.16 0.75
C GLY A 56 -18.83 -16.21 -0.39
N PRO A 57 -19.50 -16.27 -1.54
CA PRO A 57 -19.26 -15.35 -2.65
C PRO A 57 -19.43 -13.86 -2.30
N SER A 58 -20.41 -13.51 -1.46
CA SER A 58 -20.61 -12.13 -1.01
C SER A 58 -19.48 -11.66 -0.10
N ALA A 59 -19.02 -12.51 0.83
CA ALA A 59 -17.88 -12.20 1.68
C ALA A 59 -16.57 -12.03 0.88
N ALA A 60 -16.34 -12.89 -0.13
CA ALA A 60 -15.18 -12.77 -1.00
C ALA A 60 -15.18 -11.43 -1.75
N ARG A 61 -16.28 -11.06 -2.40
CA ARG A 61 -16.40 -9.76 -3.09
C ARG A 61 -16.24 -8.57 -2.14
N CYS A 62 -16.78 -8.66 -0.92
CA CYS A 62 -16.64 -7.63 0.09
C CYS A 62 -15.16 -7.47 0.50
N LEU A 63 -14.42 -8.57 0.72
CA LEU A 63 -13.00 -8.52 1.06
C LEU A 63 -12.15 -7.98 -0.08
N GLU A 64 -12.46 -8.30 -1.34
CA GLU A 64 -11.81 -7.71 -2.51
C GLU A 64 -12.04 -6.18 -2.53
N ALA A 65 -13.27 -5.73 -2.33
CA ALA A 65 -13.59 -4.30 -2.29
C ALA A 65 -12.91 -3.57 -1.13
N VAL A 66 -12.79 -4.19 0.06
CA VAL A 66 -12.01 -3.66 1.18
C VAL A 66 -10.53 -3.58 0.83
N HIS A 67 -10.00 -4.63 0.21
CA HIS A 67 -8.59 -4.66 -0.21
C HIS A 67 -8.29 -3.52 -1.18
N ASP A 68 -9.10 -3.34 -2.22
CA ASP A 68 -8.95 -2.27 -3.21
C ASP A 68 -9.04 -0.88 -2.55
N ARG A 69 -10.01 -0.69 -1.63
CA ARG A 69 -10.13 0.54 -0.85
C ARG A 69 -8.88 0.82 -0.02
N LEU A 70 -8.34 -0.19 0.69
CA LEU A 70 -7.12 -0.04 1.50
C LEU A 70 -5.89 0.25 0.64
N LEU A 71 -5.83 -0.29 -0.58
CA LEU A 71 -4.79 0.07 -1.55
C LEU A 71 -4.93 1.52 -2.00
N ASP A 72 -6.16 1.99 -2.25
CA ASP A 72 -6.42 3.39 -2.62
C ASP A 72 -6.19 4.37 -1.46
N GLU A 73 -6.54 4.01 -0.22
CA GLU A 73 -6.28 4.81 0.99
C GLU A 73 -4.77 4.88 1.31
N ARG A 74 -3.99 3.87 0.95
CA ARG A 74 -2.52 3.92 1.01
C ARG A 74 -1.90 4.80 -0.08
N ARG A 75 -2.67 5.11 -1.13
CA ARG A 75 -2.35 6.15 -2.08
C ARG A 75 -2.76 7.49 -1.46
N ASP A 76 -1.91 8.04 -0.58
CA ASP A 76 -2.10 9.41 -0.14
C ASP A 76 -2.05 10.30 -1.40
N PRO A 77 -3.18 10.91 -1.83
CA PRO A 77 -3.21 11.74 -3.03
C PRO A 77 -2.32 12.99 -2.88
N ALA A 78 -1.84 13.26 -1.66
CA ALA A 78 -0.90 14.35 -1.38
C ALA A 78 0.56 13.97 -1.68
N GLU A 79 0.89 12.70 -1.87
CA GLU A 79 2.28 12.26 -2.07
C GLU A 79 2.55 11.86 -3.51
N VAL A 80 2.74 12.86 -4.34
CA VAL A 80 3.14 12.69 -5.74
C VAL A 80 4.58 13.14 -5.95
N PHE A 81 5.31 12.38 -6.73
CA PHE A 81 6.59 12.80 -7.27
C PHE A 81 6.36 13.55 -8.60
N SER A 82 6.81 14.79 -8.65
CA SER A 82 6.68 15.62 -9.85
C SER A 82 7.97 15.61 -10.63
N LEU A 83 7.92 15.13 -11.86
CA LEU A 83 9.07 15.11 -12.74
C LEU A 83 8.81 15.91 -14.01
N ARG A 84 9.88 16.49 -14.56
CA ARG A 84 9.82 17.25 -15.81
C ARG A 84 10.41 16.42 -16.94
N THR A 85 9.61 16.20 -18.00
CA THR A 85 10.04 15.49 -19.20
C THR A 85 9.83 16.42 -20.40
N GLY A 86 10.91 17.05 -20.88
CA GLY A 86 10.80 18.12 -21.88
C GLY A 86 10.01 19.32 -21.34
N ASP A 87 8.95 19.70 -22.05
CA ASP A 87 8.07 20.81 -21.65
C ASP A 87 6.89 20.38 -20.77
N GLU A 88 6.73 19.09 -20.50
CA GLU A 88 5.64 18.55 -19.67
C GLU A 88 6.10 18.30 -18.22
N THR A 89 5.25 18.64 -17.28
CA THR A 89 5.37 18.18 -15.89
C THR A 89 4.41 17.02 -15.67
N ARG A 90 4.95 15.89 -15.21
CA ARG A 90 4.15 14.71 -14.87
C ARG A 90 4.16 14.49 -13.37
N HIS A 91 3.00 14.12 -12.85
CA HIS A 91 2.79 13.80 -11.45
C HIS A 91 2.59 12.29 -11.32
N VAL A 92 3.48 11.62 -10.59
CA VAL A 92 3.44 10.17 -10.37
C VAL A 92 3.24 9.92 -8.89
N PRO A 93 2.18 9.20 -8.48
CA PRO A 93 2.01 8.82 -7.08
C PRO A 93 3.25 8.08 -6.56
N LEU A 94 3.76 8.44 -5.39
CA LEU A 94 4.93 7.77 -4.80
C LEU A 94 4.67 6.27 -4.60
N ALA A 95 3.43 5.90 -4.30
CA ALA A 95 2.99 4.52 -4.16
C ALA A 95 3.13 3.68 -5.44
N ASP A 96 3.13 4.30 -6.62
CA ASP A 96 3.25 3.61 -7.91
C ASP A 96 4.70 3.44 -8.35
N ILE A 97 5.65 4.13 -7.69
CA ILE A 97 7.07 4.07 -8.05
C ILE A 97 7.71 2.83 -7.45
N LEU A 98 8.29 1.98 -8.31
CA LEU A 98 9.03 0.80 -7.89
C LEU A 98 10.47 1.14 -7.52
N PHE A 99 11.16 1.81 -8.40
CA PHE A 99 12.54 2.25 -8.18
C PHE A 99 12.96 3.33 -9.18
N PHE A 100 14.03 4.02 -8.83
CA PHE A 100 14.77 4.91 -9.73
C PHE A 100 16.09 4.26 -10.14
N GLU A 101 16.47 4.43 -11.40
CA GLU A 101 17.69 3.88 -11.99
C GLU A 101 18.50 4.98 -12.66
N THR A 102 19.83 4.94 -12.52
CA THR A 102 20.72 5.86 -13.25
C THR A 102 20.61 5.60 -14.74
N ALA A 103 20.28 6.61 -15.53
CA ALA A 103 20.28 6.52 -16.98
C ALA A 103 21.71 6.56 -17.56
N PRO A 104 21.94 6.02 -18.78
CA PRO A 104 23.23 6.13 -19.47
C PRO A 104 23.64 7.58 -19.76
N ARG A 105 22.65 8.46 -19.94
CA ARG A 105 22.88 9.89 -20.15
C ARG A 105 23.22 10.57 -18.83
N ALA A 106 24.25 11.40 -18.83
CA ALA A 106 24.66 12.15 -17.65
C ALA A 106 23.53 13.03 -17.10
N HIS A 107 23.40 13.07 -15.77
CA HIS A 107 22.36 13.80 -15.04
C HIS A 107 20.91 13.38 -15.37
N HIS A 108 20.72 12.16 -15.85
CA HIS A 108 19.41 11.60 -16.10
C HIS A 108 19.15 10.36 -15.21
N VAL A 109 17.88 10.20 -14.86
CA VAL A 109 17.37 9.10 -14.05
C VAL A 109 16.13 8.54 -14.71
N PHE A 110 16.01 7.23 -14.72
CA PHE A 110 14.77 6.54 -15.06
C PHE A 110 13.94 6.33 -13.81
N LEU A 111 12.68 6.75 -13.84
CA LEU A 111 11.65 6.35 -12.89
C LEU A 111 10.91 5.14 -13.46
N HIS A 112 10.80 4.08 -12.67
CA HIS A 112 10.09 2.86 -13.05
C HIS A 112 8.82 2.68 -12.21
N THR A 113 7.69 2.48 -12.90
CA THR A 113 6.43 1.98 -12.32
C THR A 113 6.16 0.57 -12.81
N ALA A 114 5.04 -0.05 -12.43
CA ALA A 114 4.66 -1.36 -12.95
C ALA A 114 4.58 -1.37 -14.48
N ASP A 115 3.95 -0.34 -15.06
CA ASP A 115 3.57 -0.30 -16.46
C ASP A 115 4.42 0.63 -17.33
N SER A 116 5.25 1.48 -16.73
CA SER A 116 5.97 2.53 -17.47
C SER A 116 7.39 2.77 -16.97
N ARG A 117 8.18 3.41 -17.83
CA ARG A 117 9.49 3.97 -17.51
C ARG A 117 9.57 5.40 -18.06
N MET A 118 9.95 6.34 -17.22
CA MET A 118 10.06 7.76 -17.54
C MET A 118 11.48 8.24 -17.35
N ASP A 119 12.02 9.00 -18.31
CA ASP A 119 13.35 9.63 -18.24
C ASP A 119 13.19 11.09 -17.80
N PHE A 120 14.00 11.51 -16.83
CA PHE A 120 14.01 12.90 -16.38
C PHE A 120 15.40 13.34 -15.90
N VAL A 121 15.62 14.64 -15.82
CA VAL A 121 16.86 15.23 -15.29
C VAL A 121 16.87 15.16 -13.78
N GLY A 122 17.89 14.54 -13.21
CA GLY A 122 18.03 14.38 -11.76
C GLY A 122 19.21 13.50 -11.36
N SER A 123 19.38 13.32 -10.07
CA SER A 123 20.37 12.41 -9.52
C SER A 123 19.80 11.54 -8.41
N LEU A 124 20.23 10.28 -8.33
CA LEU A 124 19.80 9.39 -7.26
C LEU A 124 20.23 9.86 -5.87
N ASN A 125 21.25 10.71 -5.75
CA ASN A 125 21.70 11.26 -4.47
C ASN A 125 20.73 12.35 -3.94
N GLU A 126 20.19 13.16 -4.84
CA GLU A 126 19.17 14.16 -4.52
C GLU A 126 17.86 13.47 -4.14
N LEU A 127 17.43 12.50 -4.96
CA LEU A 127 16.24 11.71 -4.71
C LEU A 127 16.30 10.95 -3.37
N GLU A 128 17.46 10.38 -3.01
CA GLU A 128 17.63 9.69 -1.73
C GLU A 128 17.45 10.64 -0.53
N LYS A 129 17.86 11.90 -0.67
CA LYS A 129 17.67 12.91 0.38
C LYS A 129 16.23 13.42 0.45
N GLU A 130 15.62 13.67 -0.71
CA GLU A 130 14.27 14.21 -0.84
C GLU A 130 13.21 13.19 -0.38
N LEU A 131 13.33 11.94 -0.84
CA LEU A 131 12.34 10.90 -0.59
C LEU A 131 12.54 10.16 0.75
N GLY A 132 13.67 10.40 1.41
CA GLY A 132 13.95 9.90 2.75
C GLY A 132 13.87 8.38 2.89
N GLY A 133 13.36 7.91 4.04
CA GLY A 133 13.30 6.47 4.38
C GLY A 133 12.33 5.62 3.55
N ARG A 134 11.51 6.21 2.69
CA ARG A 134 10.60 5.48 1.78
C ARG A 134 11.36 4.75 0.68
N PHE A 135 12.50 5.31 0.25
CA PHE A 135 13.35 4.71 -0.77
C PHE A 135 14.71 4.36 -0.19
N ILE A 136 15.22 3.20 -0.54
CA ILE A 136 16.49 2.68 -0.06
C ILE A 136 17.48 2.59 -1.21
N ARG A 137 18.68 3.19 -1.05
CA ARG A 137 19.77 3.04 -2.02
C ARG A 137 20.35 1.64 -1.93
N ILE A 138 19.88 0.75 -2.79
CA ILE A 138 20.32 -0.66 -2.84
C ILE A 138 21.60 -0.85 -3.67
N HIS A 139 21.85 0.05 -4.63
CA HIS A 139 23.03 0.02 -5.49
C HIS A 139 23.41 1.44 -5.92
N ARG A 140 24.65 1.65 -6.42
CA ARG A 140 25.03 2.96 -6.99
C ARG A 140 24.08 3.43 -8.11
N ALA A 141 23.47 2.48 -8.83
CA ALA A 141 22.57 2.74 -9.94
C ALA A 141 21.08 2.57 -9.58
N TYR A 142 20.71 2.14 -8.34
CA TYR A 142 19.33 1.84 -7.98
C TYR A 142 18.94 2.41 -6.63
N LEU A 143 17.81 3.13 -6.59
CA LEU A 143 17.12 3.63 -5.41
C LEU A 143 15.71 3.01 -5.42
N ALA A 144 15.45 2.03 -4.56
CA ALA A 144 14.23 1.21 -4.58
C ALA A 144 13.23 1.63 -3.51
N ALA A 145 11.94 1.58 -3.82
CA ALA A 145 10.87 1.74 -2.87
C ALA A 145 10.93 0.60 -1.83
N ALA A 146 10.99 0.97 -0.55
CA ALA A 146 11.27 0.04 0.53
C ALA A 146 10.14 -0.97 0.78
N ASP A 147 8.90 -0.57 0.50
CA ASP A 147 7.67 -1.36 0.59
C ASP A 147 7.44 -2.28 -0.62
N LYS A 148 8.15 -2.05 -1.73
CA LYS A 148 8.07 -2.86 -2.96
C LYS A 148 9.19 -3.90 -3.06
N ILE A 149 10.04 -4.02 -2.05
CA ILE A 149 11.09 -5.05 -2.00
C ILE A 149 10.46 -6.39 -1.61
N GLU A 150 10.39 -7.33 -2.54
CA GLU A 150 9.77 -8.65 -2.37
C GLU A 150 10.77 -9.70 -1.89
N ALA A 151 11.98 -9.71 -2.46
CA ALA A 151 13.01 -10.68 -2.12
C ALA A 151 14.42 -10.14 -2.26
N VAL A 152 15.31 -10.62 -1.42
CA VAL A 152 16.73 -10.23 -1.42
C VAL A 152 17.62 -11.45 -1.58
N ASN A 153 18.21 -11.64 -2.77
CA ASN A 153 19.21 -12.67 -3.03
C ASN A 153 20.62 -12.12 -2.75
N ARG A 154 21.11 -12.40 -1.55
CA ARG A 154 22.44 -11.92 -1.09
C ARG A 154 23.62 -12.63 -1.74
N LYS A 155 23.42 -13.88 -2.23
CA LYS A 155 24.46 -14.67 -2.92
C LYS A 155 24.70 -14.13 -4.33
N GLU A 156 23.63 -13.84 -5.04
CA GLU A 156 23.67 -13.33 -6.41
C GLU A 156 23.78 -11.80 -6.49
N ASN A 157 23.71 -11.10 -5.35
CA ASN A 157 23.70 -9.63 -5.30
C ASN A 157 22.51 -9.00 -6.07
N LYS A 158 21.31 -9.55 -5.87
CA LYS A 158 20.09 -9.14 -6.55
C LYS A 158 18.97 -8.87 -5.56
N VAL A 159 18.04 -8.00 -5.94
CA VAL A 159 16.81 -7.67 -5.21
C VAL A 159 15.66 -7.69 -6.18
N GLN A 160 14.54 -8.33 -5.80
CA GLN A 160 13.28 -8.22 -6.51
C GLN A 160 12.49 -7.03 -5.97
N VAL A 161 12.10 -6.14 -6.86
CA VAL A 161 11.33 -4.92 -6.55
C VAL A 161 10.17 -4.83 -7.52
N GLY A 162 8.94 -5.06 -7.04
CA GLY A 162 7.73 -5.03 -7.88
C GLY A 162 7.85 -5.95 -9.10
N GLY A 163 8.28 -7.20 -8.92
CA GLY A 163 8.48 -8.17 -9.98
C GLY A 163 9.70 -7.94 -10.88
N ARG A 164 10.52 -6.90 -10.63
CA ARG A 164 11.72 -6.58 -11.44
C ARG A 164 13.00 -6.81 -10.64
N GLU A 165 14.01 -7.34 -11.34
CA GLU A 165 15.32 -7.63 -10.74
C GLU A 165 16.23 -6.41 -10.78
N CYS A 166 16.77 -6.00 -9.62
CA CYS A 166 17.71 -4.90 -9.45
C CYS A 166 19.03 -5.40 -8.84
N LEU A 167 20.13 -4.73 -9.14
CA LEU A 167 21.44 -5.04 -8.55
C LEU A 167 21.51 -4.58 -7.08
N LEU A 168 22.21 -5.37 -6.27
CA LEU A 168 22.43 -5.10 -4.85
C LEU A 168 23.92 -4.93 -4.53
N SER A 169 24.30 -3.78 -3.99
CA SER A 169 25.68 -3.52 -3.53
C SER A 169 25.92 -3.99 -2.09
N ARG A 170 27.20 -4.04 -1.67
CA ARG A 170 27.56 -4.31 -0.25
C ARG A 170 26.93 -3.29 0.69
N ALA A 171 26.95 -2.00 0.31
CA ALA A 171 26.35 -0.92 1.09
C ALA A 171 24.80 -1.07 1.15
N GLY A 172 24.15 -1.45 0.04
CA GLY A 172 22.73 -1.75 0.00
C GLY A 172 22.34 -2.89 0.94
N LYS A 173 23.14 -3.98 0.97
CA LYS A 173 22.93 -5.08 1.94
C LYS A 173 22.93 -4.62 3.39
N ALA A 174 23.82 -3.67 3.74
CA ALA A 174 23.91 -3.13 5.09
C ALA A 174 22.69 -2.24 5.41
N LYS A 175 22.22 -1.44 4.47
CA LYS A 175 21.01 -0.61 4.63
C LYS A 175 19.74 -1.46 4.84
N LEU A 176 19.57 -2.53 4.05
CA LEU A 176 18.44 -3.46 4.17
C LEU A 176 18.43 -4.26 5.48
N ARG A 177 19.60 -4.41 6.15
CA ARG A 177 19.66 -5.05 7.48
C ARG A 177 19.20 -4.16 8.63
N LYS A 178 19.32 -2.83 8.46
CA LYS A 178 19.01 -1.86 9.52
C LYS A 178 17.53 -1.48 9.60
N LYS A 179 16.70 -1.86 8.61
CA LYS A 179 15.25 -1.72 8.71
C LYS A 179 14.76 -2.91 9.54
N PRO A 180 14.17 -2.72 10.75
CA PRO A 180 13.52 -3.81 11.47
C PRO A 180 12.41 -4.36 10.58
N GLU A 181 12.29 -5.69 10.54
CA GLU A 181 11.10 -6.35 10.04
C GLU A 181 9.94 -5.84 10.91
N GLU A 182 9.16 -4.90 10.41
CA GLU A 182 7.81 -4.69 10.89
C GLU A 182 7.05 -5.95 10.43
N GLY A 183 7.10 -6.95 11.30
CA GLY A 183 6.36 -8.18 11.18
C GLY A 183 4.88 -7.97 11.50
N PRO A 184 4.06 -8.98 11.22
CA PRO A 184 2.64 -8.95 10.91
C PRO A 184 1.76 -8.36 11.98
#